data_de379d4e7462ceb4f44b6b3a3a9a5b4c
#
_entry.id   de379d4e7462ceb4f44b6b3a3a9a5b4c
#
_cell.length_a   1.000
_cell.length_b   1.000
_cell.length_c   1.000
_cell.angle_alpha   90.00
_cell.angle_beta   90.00
_cell.angle_gamma   90.00
#
_symmetry.space_group_name_H-M   'P 1'
#
loop_
_entity.id
_entity.type
_entity.pdbx_description
1 polymer ?
#
loop_
_entity_poly.entity_id
_entity_poly.type
_entity_poly.pdbx_seq_one_letter_code
_entity_poly.pdbx_strand_id
1 'polypeptide(L)'
;MDDSINQVKIWTPNYFTFVGRSKADSTYQDNYGGGTYKLDGINYEENIQFHSYKSYIGQTVKLLLELKGDTLVQTFPVDNMWKPEKSHFIEKYVRLQ
;
A
#
# COMPACT_ATOMS: atom_id res chain seq x y z
N MET A 1 -13.30 -2.31 13.85
CA MET A 1 -12.87 -2.05 12.48
C MET A 1 -13.15 -0.59 12.13
N ASP A 2 -12.23 0.07 11.53
CA ASP A 2 -12.42 1.46 11.12
C ASP A 2 -13.11 1.50 9.77
N ASP A 3 -14.36 1.96 9.75
CA ASP A 3 -15.17 2.03 8.53
C ASP A 3 -14.91 3.31 7.73
N SER A 4 -14.05 4.19 8.22
CA SER A 4 -13.74 5.44 7.53
C SER A 4 -12.83 5.27 6.32
N ILE A 5 -12.17 4.11 6.19
CA ILE A 5 -11.24 3.83 5.10
C ILE A 5 -11.55 2.47 4.50
N ASN A 6 -11.78 2.45 3.19
CA ASN A 6 -11.93 1.22 2.40
C ASN A 6 -10.97 1.28 1.24
N GLN A 7 -10.19 0.22 1.06
CA GLN A 7 -9.18 0.18 0.01
C GLN A 7 -9.08 -1.21 -0.58
N VAL A 8 -8.96 -1.26 -1.90
CA VAL A 8 -8.68 -2.49 -2.65
C VAL A 8 -7.35 -2.32 -3.35
N LYS A 9 -6.52 -3.34 -3.26
CA LYS A 9 -5.21 -3.35 -3.92
C LYS A 9 -5.11 -4.59 -4.80
N ILE A 10 -4.58 -4.40 -6.01
CA ILE A 10 -4.51 -5.45 -7.03
C ILE A 10 -3.09 -5.51 -7.54
N TRP A 11 -2.57 -6.73 -7.70
CA TRP A 11 -1.26 -6.97 -8.28
C TRP A 11 -1.39 -7.84 -9.52
N THR A 12 -0.64 -7.47 -10.55
CA THR A 12 -0.32 -8.33 -11.68
C THR A 12 1.15 -8.74 -11.55
N PRO A 13 1.70 -9.56 -12.46
CA PRO A 13 3.11 -9.93 -12.34
C PRO A 13 4.09 -8.75 -12.30
N ASN A 14 3.76 -7.61 -12.90
CA ASN A 14 4.68 -6.47 -12.97
C ASN A 14 4.13 -5.18 -12.39
N TYR A 15 2.83 -5.09 -12.15
CA TYR A 15 2.17 -3.84 -11.77
C TYR A 15 1.31 -4.00 -10.54
N PHE A 16 1.18 -2.91 -9.80
CA PHE A 16 0.20 -2.83 -8.72
C PHE A 16 -0.73 -1.63 -8.96
N THR A 17 -1.92 -1.71 -8.42
CA THR A 17 -2.83 -0.57 -8.35
C THR A 17 -3.66 -0.65 -7.08
N PHE A 18 -4.06 0.49 -6.57
CA PHE A 18 -5.02 0.55 -5.48
C PHE A 18 -6.05 1.63 -5.73
N VAL A 19 -7.24 1.39 -5.21
CA VAL A 19 -8.30 2.38 -5.14
C VAL A 19 -8.88 2.33 -3.75
N GLY A 20 -9.19 3.49 -3.20
CA GLY A 20 -9.72 3.56 -1.86
C GLY A 20 -10.63 4.75 -1.66
N ARG A 21 -11.43 4.69 -0.62
CA ARG A 21 -12.30 5.77 -0.21
C ARG A 21 -12.17 5.97 1.29
N SER A 22 -11.92 7.20 1.68
CA SER A 22 -11.89 7.58 3.08
C SER A 22 -13.02 8.57 3.35
N LYS A 23 -13.50 8.58 4.59
CA LYS A 23 -14.53 9.51 5.03
C LYS A 23 -13.93 10.43 6.08
N ALA A 24 -14.05 11.72 5.84
CA ALA A 24 -13.66 12.75 6.80
C ALA A 24 -14.87 13.67 6.99
N ASP A 25 -15.32 13.78 8.24
CA ASP A 25 -16.56 14.50 8.60
C ASP A 25 -17.75 13.89 7.85
N SER A 26 -18.42 14.66 7.02
CA SER A 26 -19.55 14.16 6.22
C SER A 26 -19.18 14.00 4.75
N THR A 27 -17.90 14.07 4.40
CA THR A 27 -17.45 14.00 3.03
C THR A 27 -16.65 12.73 2.77
N TYR A 28 -16.64 12.28 1.51
CA TYR A 28 -15.83 11.16 1.07
C TYR A 28 -14.75 11.66 0.14
N GLN A 29 -13.59 11.02 0.24
CA GLN A 29 -12.47 11.31 -0.65
C GLN A 29 -11.98 10.01 -1.25
N ASP A 30 -11.88 9.98 -2.58
CA ASP A 30 -11.36 8.82 -3.30
C ASP A 30 -9.87 8.98 -3.53
N ASN A 31 -9.13 7.90 -3.30
CA ASN A 31 -7.70 7.85 -3.48
C ASN A 31 -7.37 6.70 -4.41
N TYR A 32 -6.34 6.87 -5.22
CA TYR A 32 -5.89 5.85 -6.14
C TYR A 32 -4.42 6.01 -6.43
N GLY A 33 -3.81 4.94 -6.91
CA GLY A 33 -2.43 4.99 -7.33
C GLY A 33 -2.01 3.68 -7.94
N GLY A 34 -0.81 3.66 -8.49
CA GLY A 34 -0.26 2.45 -9.07
C GLY A 34 1.08 2.68 -9.72
N GLY A 35 1.66 1.60 -10.18
CA GLY A 35 2.95 1.61 -10.83
C GLY A 35 3.53 0.22 -10.90
N THR A 36 4.86 0.14 -10.91
CA THR A 36 5.58 -1.12 -10.92
C THR A 36 6.04 -1.48 -9.52
N TYR A 37 6.42 -2.73 -9.32
CA TYR A 37 6.91 -3.17 -8.02
C TYR A 37 7.96 -4.26 -8.16
N LYS A 38 8.69 -4.48 -7.09
CA LYS A 38 9.64 -5.58 -6.93
C LYS A 38 9.40 -6.22 -5.58
N LEU A 39 9.45 -7.55 -5.54
CA LEU A 39 9.28 -8.30 -4.31
C LEU A 39 10.42 -9.31 -4.19
N ASP A 40 11.12 -9.26 -3.06
CA ASP A 40 12.20 -10.20 -2.73
C ASP A 40 11.97 -10.68 -1.30
N GLY A 41 11.43 -11.91 -1.16
CA GLY A 41 10.99 -12.39 0.13
C GLY A 41 9.86 -11.53 0.64
N ILE A 42 10.05 -10.85 1.76
CA ILE A 42 9.07 -9.90 2.30
C ILE A 42 9.45 -8.44 2.00
N ASN A 43 10.61 -8.23 1.36
CA ASN A 43 11.07 -6.90 1.01
C ASN A 43 10.41 -6.46 -0.28
N TYR A 44 9.56 -5.44 -0.17
CA TYR A 44 8.67 -5.02 -1.23
C TYR A 44 8.90 -3.54 -1.54
N GLU A 45 9.04 -3.23 -2.83
CA GLU A 45 9.34 -1.89 -3.29
C GLU A 45 8.36 -1.49 -4.38
N GLU A 46 7.72 -0.34 -4.21
CA GLU A 46 6.79 0.22 -5.20
C GLU A 46 7.38 1.44 -5.86
N ASN A 47 7.30 1.49 -7.19
CA ASN A 47 7.61 2.68 -7.97
C ASN A 47 6.29 3.30 -8.39
N ILE A 48 5.95 4.45 -7.85
CA ILE A 48 4.66 5.10 -8.05
C ILE A 48 4.69 5.88 -9.36
N GLN A 49 3.88 5.45 -10.34
CA GLN A 49 3.80 6.08 -11.65
C GLN A 49 2.58 6.98 -11.79
N PHE A 50 1.52 6.70 -11.06
CA PHE A 50 0.34 7.55 -11.00
C PHE A 50 -0.27 7.49 -9.61
N HIS A 51 -0.91 8.58 -9.21
CA HIS A 51 -1.45 8.73 -7.85
C HIS A 51 -2.42 9.90 -7.81
N SER A 52 -3.44 9.80 -6.96
CA SER A 52 -4.38 10.90 -6.75
C SER A 52 -3.71 12.15 -6.16
N TYR A 53 -2.65 11.95 -5.39
CA TYR A 53 -1.81 13.05 -4.92
C TYR A 53 -0.55 13.09 -5.78
N LYS A 54 -0.42 14.14 -6.58
CA LYS A 54 0.67 14.27 -7.55
C LYS A 54 2.06 14.24 -6.92
N SER A 55 2.18 14.64 -5.66
CA SER A 55 3.46 14.64 -4.95
C SER A 55 4.06 13.25 -4.78
N TYR A 56 3.25 12.20 -4.87
CA TYR A 56 3.75 10.82 -4.76
C TYR A 56 4.26 10.25 -6.07
N ILE A 57 3.91 10.87 -7.20
CA ILE A 57 4.31 10.37 -8.51
C ILE A 57 5.82 10.49 -8.66
N GLY A 58 6.46 9.39 -9.07
CA GLY A 58 7.91 9.32 -9.25
C GLY A 58 8.66 8.87 -8.00
N GLN A 59 7.97 8.67 -6.88
CA GLN A 59 8.59 8.18 -5.66
C GLN A 59 8.71 6.67 -5.66
N THR A 60 9.73 6.18 -4.97
CA THR A 60 9.92 4.75 -4.69
C THR A 60 9.69 4.54 -3.21
N VAL A 61 8.82 3.62 -2.87
CA VAL A 61 8.44 3.34 -1.48
C VAL A 61 8.85 1.92 -1.13
N LYS A 62 9.54 1.75 -0.01
CA LYS A 62 9.94 0.44 0.51
C LYS A 62 9.02 0.04 1.65
N LEU A 63 8.58 -1.22 1.63
CA LEU A 63 7.66 -1.76 2.63
C LEU A 63 8.04 -3.20 2.93
N LEU A 64 7.50 -3.72 4.03
CA LEU A 64 7.50 -5.15 4.28
C LEU A 64 6.13 -5.70 3.93
N LEU A 65 6.11 -6.81 3.21
CA LEU A 65 4.86 -7.43 2.76
C LEU A 65 4.89 -8.90 3.15
N GLU A 66 4.02 -9.28 4.09
CA GLU A 66 3.96 -10.65 4.59
C GLU A 66 2.58 -11.24 4.38
N LEU A 67 2.55 -12.51 3.94
CA LEU A 67 1.30 -13.25 3.82
C LEU A 67 1.15 -14.14 5.04
N LYS A 68 0.06 -13.95 5.78
CA LYS A 68 -0.28 -14.74 6.97
C LYS A 68 -1.67 -15.33 6.77
N GLY A 69 -1.72 -16.61 6.32
CA GLY A 69 -2.98 -17.21 5.92
C GLY A 69 -3.57 -16.46 4.73
N ASP A 70 -4.79 -15.97 4.87
CA ASP A 70 -5.47 -15.19 3.83
C ASP A 70 -5.27 -13.68 4.01
N THR A 71 -4.47 -13.27 4.98
CA THR A 71 -4.25 -11.87 5.30
C THR A 71 -2.86 -11.44 4.82
N LEU A 72 -2.83 -10.37 4.03
CA LEU A 72 -1.61 -9.73 3.61
C LEU A 72 -1.33 -8.57 4.55
N VAL A 73 -0.16 -8.56 5.20
CA VAL A 73 0.23 -7.55 6.16
C VAL A 73 1.31 -6.67 5.55
N GLN A 74 1.03 -5.38 5.45
CA GLN A 74 1.93 -4.40 4.86
C GLN A 74 2.39 -3.42 5.94
N THR A 75 3.71 -3.33 6.13
CA THR A 75 4.32 -2.43 7.12
C THR A 75 5.16 -1.38 6.41
N PHE A 76 4.94 -0.11 6.69
CA PHE A 76 5.67 0.99 6.07
C PHE A 76 5.67 2.25 6.96
N PRO A 77 6.64 3.15 6.82
CA PRO A 77 7.83 3.00 5.99
C PRO A 77 8.89 2.13 6.64
N VAL A 78 9.85 1.68 5.84
CA VAL A 78 11.03 0.99 6.34
C VAL A 78 12.29 1.77 5.94
N ASP A 79 13.35 1.55 6.69
CA ASP A 79 14.65 2.18 6.40
C ASP A 79 15.41 1.42 5.31
N ASN A 80 16.64 1.86 5.01
CA ASN A 80 17.45 1.22 3.97
C ASN A 80 17.91 -0.19 4.34
N MET A 81 17.75 -0.58 5.58
CA MET A 81 18.05 -1.94 6.06
C MET A 81 16.81 -2.82 6.13
N TRP A 82 15.70 -2.35 5.56
CA TRP A 82 14.42 -3.05 5.55
C TRP A 82 13.84 -3.28 6.95
N LYS A 83 14.09 -2.35 7.86
CA LYS A 83 13.53 -2.36 9.21
C LYS A 83 12.46 -1.28 9.33
N PRO A 84 11.33 -1.58 10.00
CA PRO A 84 10.31 -0.55 10.20
C PRO A 84 10.89 0.69 10.88
N GLU A 85 10.51 1.86 10.37
CA GLU A 85 10.86 3.12 11.00
C GLU A 85 10.23 3.19 12.39
N LYS A 86 10.76 4.04 13.25
CA LYS A 86 10.26 4.20 14.63
C LYS A 86 8.77 4.51 14.64
N SER A 87 8.32 5.34 13.72
CA SER A 87 6.90 5.59 13.49
C SER A 87 6.51 4.93 12.19
N HIS A 88 5.65 3.94 12.24
CA HIS A 88 5.24 3.18 11.04
C HIS A 88 3.77 2.79 11.12
N PHE A 89 3.24 2.43 9.98
CA PHE A 89 1.85 2.00 9.83
C PHE A 89 1.81 0.53 9.43
N ILE A 90 0.77 -0.15 9.86
CA ILE A 90 0.51 -1.53 9.46
C ILE A 90 -0.85 -1.55 8.79
N GLU A 91 -0.89 -1.98 7.53
CA GLU A 91 -2.13 -2.18 6.78
C GLU A 91 -2.34 -3.67 6.56
N LYS A 92 -3.57 -4.11 6.67
CA LYS A 92 -3.94 -5.50 6.46
C LYS A 92 -4.97 -5.59 5.36
N TYR A 93 -4.74 -6.51 4.43
CA TYR A 93 -5.64 -6.78 3.32
C TYR A 93 -6.08 -8.23 3.38
N VAL A 94 -7.36 -8.47 3.15
CA VAL A 94 -7.90 -9.82 3.05
C VAL A 94 -8.00 -10.17 1.58
N ARG A 95 -7.60 -11.39 1.25
CA ARG A 95 -7.67 -11.87 -0.12
C ARG A 95 -9.13 -12.00 -0.56
N LEU A 96 -9.45 -11.42 -1.72
CA LEU A 96 -10.75 -11.58 -2.33
C LEU A 96 -10.69 -12.71 -3.36
N GLN A 97 -11.74 -13.50 -3.37
CA GLN A 97 -11.87 -14.61 -4.31
C GLN A 97 -12.56 -14.16 -5.59
#